data_067b2c2ff1085c8479149b717fbfb67b
#
_entry.id   067b2c2ff1085c8479149b717fbfb67b
#
_cell.length_a   1.000
_cell.length_b   1.000
_cell.length_c   1.000
_cell.angle_alpha   90.00
_cell.angle_beta   90.00
_cell.angle_gamma   90.00
#
_symmetry.space_group_name_H-M   'P 1'
#
loop_
_entity.id
_entity.type
_entity.pdbx_description
1 polymer ?
#
loop_
_entity_poly.entity_id
_entity_poly.type
_entity_poly.pdbx_seq_one_letter_code
_entity_poly.pdbx_strand_id
1 'polypeptide(L)'
;MREYAEIGIGREARRTFDLEQLSIVPQRRTRSSKDVDTTWHIDAYTFDIPFVSHPTDALATPEFIIEMGKQGGLGVINAEGLWGRHKDLEGALARIYSQPGDNSIIQELHAAPLDDALLTERISQVRDSGVTVAVRVSPQNAREM
;
A
#
# COMPACT_ATOMS: atom_id res chain seq x y z
N MET A 1 -20.60 22.38 -3.76
CA MET A 1 -20.77 22.33 -5.23
C MET A 1 -19.71 21.39 -5.76
N ARG A 2 -20.06 20.43 -6.64
CA ARG A 2 -19.07 19.56 -7.26
C ARG A 2 -18.54 20.26 -8.52
N GLU A 3 -17.25 20.51 -8.57
CA GLU A 3 -16.62 21.11 -9.74
C GLU A 3 -16.16 20.00 -10.69
N TYR A 4 -16.51 20.14 -11.98
CA TYR A 4 -16.08 19.27 -13.05
C TYR A 4 -15.22 20.07 -14.02
N ALA A 5 -14.18 19.46 -14.55
CA ALA A 5 -13.31 20.00 -15.57
C ALA A 5 -13.44 19.15 -16.85
N GLU A 6 -13.54 19.78 -17.99
CA GLU A 6 -13.48 19.10 -19.27
C GLU A 6 -12.04 18.62 -19.53
N ILE A 7 -11.87 17.31 -19.76
CA ILE A 7 -10.56 16.66 -19.96
C ILE A 7 -10.40 16.08 -21.38
N GLY A 8 -11.28 16.43 -22.28
CA GLY A 8 -11.30 15.97 -23.67
C GLY A 8 -12.69 16.12 -24.27
N ILE A 9 -12.82 15.89 -25.56
CA ILE A 9 -14.09 16.06 -26.27
C ILE A 9 -15.17 15.16 -25.64
N GLY A 10 -16.14 15.80 -24.98
CA GLY A 10 -17.27 15.11 -24.33
C GLY A 10 -16.91 14.28 -23.09
N ARG A 11 -15.76 14.54 -22.46
CA ARG A 11 -15.33 13.87 -21.22
C ARG A 11 -15.11 14.88 -20.12
N GLU A 12 -15.71 14.62 -18.97
CA GLU A 12 -15.56 15.43 -17.77
C GLU A 12 -14.91 14.61 -16.66
N ALA A 13 -14.01 15.23 -15.91
CA ALA A 13 -13.46 14.68 -14.66
C ALA A 13 -13.85 15.57 -13.49
N ARG A 14 -14.07 14.94 -12.34
CA ARG A 14 -14.26 15.67 -11.10
C ARG A 14 -12.92 16.22 -10.63
N ARG A 15 -12.89 17.50 -10.24
CA ARG A 15 -11.70 18.10 -9.62
C ARG A 15 -11.36 17.37 -8.33
N THR A 16 -10.11 16.99 -8.19
CA THR A 16 -9.51 16.43 -6.98
C THR A 16 -8.51 17.43 -6.40
N PHE A 17 -8.14 17.24 -5.14
CA PHE A 17 -7.25 18.13 -4.41
C PHE A 17 -6.15 17.30 -3.75
N ASP A 18 -4.94 17.82 -3.73
CA ASP A 18 -3.86 17.31 -2.91
C ASP A 18 -4.07 17.70 -1.44
N LEU A 19 -3.44 16.98 -0.52
CA LEU A 19 -3.60 17.25 0.92
C LEU A 19 -3.13 18.65 1.30
N GLU A 20 -2.13 19.20 0.60
CA GLU A 20 -1.63 20.57 0.81
C GLU A 20 -2.65 21.66 0.42
N GLN A 21 -3.64 21.30 -0.40
CA GLN A 21 -4.70 22.22 -0.84
C GLN A 21 -5.92 22.20 0.08
N LEU A 22 -5.91 21.35 1.11
CA LEU A 22 -7.04 21.16 2.01
C LEU A 22 -6.67 21.57 3.43
N SER A 23 -7.68 22.04 4.16
CA SER A 23 -7.58 22.33 5.59
C SER A 23 -8.76 21.74 6.34
N ILE A 24 -8.50 21.30 7.57
CA ILE A 24 -9.56 20.85 8.47
C ILE A 24 -10.27 22.11 9.02
N VAL A 25 -11.57 22.21 8.79
CA VAL A 25 -12.39 23.29 9.33
C VAL A 25 -12.83 22.90 10.74
N PRO A 26 -12.45 23.70 11.78
CA PRO A 26 -12.87 23.45 13.15
C PRO A 26 -14.39 23.50 13.27
N GLN A 27 -14.96 22.55 14.00
CA GLN A 27 -16.38 22.56 14.33
C GLN A 27 -16.61 22.99 15.79
N ARG A 28 -17.76 23.61 16.02
CA ARG A 28 -18.13 24.23 17.31
C ARG A 28 -18.31 23.22 18.46
N ARG A 29 -18.51 21.95 18.18
CA ARG A 29 -18.73 20.91 19.18
C ARG A 29 -17.55 19.96 19.18
N THR A 30 -16.64 20.19 20.10
CA THR A 30 -15.60 19.21 20.43
C THR A 30 -16.22 18.17 21.35
N ARG A 31 -16.22 16.92 20.91
CA ARG A 31 -16.53 15.77 21.76
C ARG A 31 -15.22 15.16 22.26
N SER A 32 -15.33 14.27 23.22
CA SER A 32 -14.18 13.46 23.63
C SER A 32 -13.68 12.64 22.43
N SER A 33 -12.36 12.47 22.32
CA SER A 33 -11.77 11.56 21.31
C SER A 33 -12.29 10.12 21.44
N LYS A 34 -12.76 9.74 22.63
CA LYS A 34 -13.38 8.43 22.90
C LYS A 34 -14.74 8.24 22.23
N ASP A 35 -15.39 9.33 21.82
CA ASP A 35 -16.70 9.29 21.15
C ASP A 35 -16.56 9.28 19.62
N VAL A 36 -15.33 9.27 19.09
CA VAL A 36 -15.07 9.26 17.65
C VAL A 36 -15.04 7.83 17.15
N ASP A 37 -15.92 7.49 16.23
CA ASP A 37 -15.89 6.24 15.49
C ASP A 37 -15.00 6.43 14.24
N THR A 38 -13.90 5.67 14.19
CA THR A 38 -12.95 5.66 13.07
C THR A 38 -13.12 4.44 12.17
N THR A 39 -14.14 3.63 12.42
CA THR A 39 -14.41 2.40 11.66
C THR A 39 -14.56 2.70 10.18
N TRP A 40 -13.86 1.93 9.39
CA TRP A 40 -13.85 2.04 7.94
C TRP A 40 -14.40 0.77 7.29
N HIS A 41 -15.46 0.93 6.50
CA HIS A 41 -16.09 -0.14 5.74
C HIS A 41 -15.74 -0.05 4.27
N ILE A 42 -15.23 -1.13 3.69
CA ILE A 42 -14.98 -1.25 2.26
C ILE A 42 -15.42 -2.65 1.78
N ASP A 43 -16.45 -2.69 0.95
CA ASP A 43 -17.11 -3.92 0.49
C ASP A 43 -17.45 -4.88 1.67
N ALA A 44 -16.87 -6.07 1.67
CA ALA A 44 -17.06 -7.07 2.71
C ALA A 44 -16.14 -6.92 3.92
N TYR A 45 -15.25 -5.93 3.92
CA TYR A 45 -14.24 -5.76 4.97
C TYR A 45 -14.54 -4.57 5.86
N THR A 46 -14.14 -4.71 7.12
CA THR A 46 -14.25 -3.66 8.13
C THR A 46 -12.91 -3.52 8.84
N PHE A 47 -12.45 -2.28 8.99
CA PHE A 47 -11.20 -1.92 9.66
C PHE A 47 -11.49 -0.93 10.78
N ASP A 48 -10.71 -0.98 11.86
CA ASP A 48 -10.89 -0.09 13.00
C ASP A 48 -10.44 1.36 12.69
N ILE A 49 -9.49 1.49 11.77
CA ILE A 49 -8.95 2.79 11.33
C ILE A 49 -8.85 2.87 9.81
N PRO A 50 -9.11 4.04 9.18
CA PRO A 50 -9.08 4.22 7.72
C PRO A 50 -7.65 4.46 7.21
N PHE A 51 -6.71 3.58 7.56
CA PHE A 51 -5.32 3.65 7.12
C PHE A 51 -4.99 2.48 6.21
N VAL A 52 -4.36 2.79 5.07
CA VAL A 52 -3.84 1.82 4.12
C VAL A 52 -2.36 2.08 3.91
N SER A 53 -1.52 1.04 4.01
CA SER A 53 -0.10 1.20 3.71
C SER A 53 0.14 1.36 2.22
N HIS A 54 1.14 2.18 1.86
CA HIS A 54 1.62 2.22 0.49
C HIS A 54 2.47 0.97 0.20
N PRO A 55 2.23 0.24 -0.92
CA PRO A 55 2.94 -0.99 -1.25
C PRO A 55 4.35 -0.72 -1.82
N THR A 56 5.24 -0.18 -0.99
CA THR A 56 6.66 0.01 -1.33
C THR A 56 7.51 -1.10 -0.76
N ASP A 57 8.57 -1.49 -1.48
CA ASP A 57 9.44 -2.57 -1.05
C ASP A 57 10.18 -2.29 0.25
N ALA A 58 10.48 -1.02 0.53
CA ALA A 58 11.17 -0.62 1.76
C ALA A 58 10.27 -0.59 3.00
N LEU A 59 8.95 -0.47 2.83
CA LEU A 59 8.00 -0.31 3.94
C LEU A 59 7.15 -1.56 4.16
N ALA A 60 6.59 -2.12 3.07
CA ALA A 60 5.54 -3.13 3.14
C ALA A 60 6.11 -4.54 3.36
N THR A 61 6.88 -4.74 4.44
CA THR A 61 7.36 -6.07 4.86
C THR A 61 6.20 -6.91 5.40
N PRO A 62 6.22 -8.26 5.32
CA PRO A 62 5.19 -9.08 5.93
C PRO A 62 4.95 -8.74 7.40
N GLU A 63 6.01 -8.48 8.18
CA GLU A 63 5.93 -8.10 9.59
C GLU A 63 5.22 -6.76 9.77
N PHE A 64 5.56 -5.76 8.93
CA PHE A 64 4.89 -4.46 8.96
C PHE A 64 3.40 -4.59 8.61
N ILE A 65 3.05 -5.39 7.61
CA ILE A 65 1.67 -5.61 7.18
C ILE A 65 0.86 -6.30 8.27
N ILE A 66 1.44 -7.30 8.93
CA ILE A 66 0.83 -7.99 10.06
C ILE A 66 0.59 -7.01 11.21
N GLU A 67 1.56 -6.19 11.54
CA GLU A 67 1.41 -5.21 12.61
C GLU A 67 0.38 -4.13 12.25
N MET A 68 0.38 -3.65 11.01
CA MET A 68 -0.62 -2.70 10.50
C MET A 68 -2.04 -3.27 10.63
N GLY A 69 -2.23 -4.55 10.28
CA GLY A 69 -3.50 -5.25 10.43
C GLY A 69 -3.92 -5.41 11.90
N LYS A 70 -3.00 -5.74 12.80
CA LYS A 70 -3.27 -5.81 14.25
C LYS A 70 -3.67 -4.47 14.85
N GLN A 71 -3.16 -3.37 14.29
CA GLN A 71 -3.55 -2.01 14.68
C GLN A 71 -4.87 -1.55 14.04
N GLY A 72 -5.56 -2.45 13.33
CA GLY A 72 -6.87 -2.19 12.74
C GLY A 72 -6.87 -1.52 11.37
N GLY A 73 -5.71 -1.36 10.74
CA GLY A 73 -5.57 -0.82 9.38
C GLY A 73 -5.39 -1.91 8.32
N LEU A 74 -5.07 -1.52 7.09
CA LEU A 74 -4.84 -2.42 5.96
C LEU A 74 -3.41 -2.30 5.44
N GLY A 75 -2.65 -3.38 5.53
CA GLY A 75 -1.34 -3.52 4.89
C GLY A 75 -1.46 -4.07 3.47
N VAL A 76 -0.67 -3.54 2.52
CA VAL A 76 -0.69 -3.96 1.11
C VAL A 76 0.71 -4.39 0.66
N ILE A 77 0.83 -5.62 0.15
CA ILE A 77 2.07 -6.19 -0.41
C ILE A 77 2.22 -5.73 -1.86
N ASN A 78 3.44 -5.40 -2.28
CA ASN A 78 3.78 -5.28 -3.69
C ASN A 78 4.20 -6.65 -4.25
N ALA A 79 3.30 -7.36 -4.94
CA ALA A 79 3.59 -8.68 -5.49
C ALA A 79 4.68 -8.66 -6.58
N GLU A 80 4.87 -7.53 -7.25
CA GLU A 80 5.88 -7.36 -8.31
C GLU A 80 7.19 -6.77 -7.80
N GLY A 81 7.27 -6.48 -6.51
CA GLY A 81 8.44 -5.88 -5.86
C GLY A 81 9.56 -6.88 -5.55
N LEU A 82 10.51 -6.42 -4.75
CA LEU A 82 11.68 -7.21 -4.33
C LEU A 82 11.31 -8.40 -3.45
N TRP A 83 10.15 -8.35 -2.79
CA TRP A 83 9.63 -9.37 -1.88
C TRP A 83 9.41 -10.74 -2.53
N GLY A 84 9.01 -10.75 -3.80
CA GLY A 84 8.83 -11.96 -4.58
C GLY A 84 10.04 -12.32 -5.43
N ARG A 85 11.17 -11.60 -5.32
CA ARG A 85 12.36 -11.78 -6.16
C ARG A 85 13.59 -12.20 -5.36
N HIS A 86 13.71 -11.72 -4.11
CA HIS A 86 14.91 -11.92 -3.31
C HIS A 86 14.56 -12.54 -1.96
N LYS A 87 15.16 -13.70 -1.67
CA LYS A 87 15.01 -14.35 -0.38
C LYS A 87 15.67 -13.52 0.73
N ASP A 88 16.87 -12.97 0.45
CA ASP A 88 17.58 -12.04 1.30
C ASP A 88 17.20 -10.59 0.92
N LEU A 89 16.07 -10.13 1.44
CA LEU A 89 15.62 -8.77 1.18
C LEU A 89 16.46 -7.73 1.91
N GLU A 90 16.92 -8.03 3.12
CA GLU A 90 17.76 -7.09 3.90
C GLU A 90 19.06 -6.79 3.15
N GLY A 91 19.71 -7.84 2.60
CA GLY A 91 20.88 -7.67 1.76
C GLY A 91 20.59 -6.87 0.47
N ALA A 92 19.45 -7.11 -0.17
CA ALA A 92 19.05 -6.35 -1.35
C ALA A 92 18.81 -4.86 -1.03
N LEU A 93 18.12 -4.56 0.06
CA LEU A 93 17.90 -3.17 0.53
C LEU A 93 19.21 -2.51 0.97
N ALA A 94 20.09 -3.22 1.66
CA ALA A 94 21.40 -2.70 2.07
C ALA A 94 22.24 -2.27 0.87
N ARG A 95 22.17 -2.99 -0.25
CA ARG A 95 22.84 -2.59 -1.51
C ARG A 95 22.31 -1.25 -2.03
N ILE A 96 21.00 -1.05 -2.00
CA ILE A 96 20.38 0.23 -2.42
C ILE A 96 20.84 1.38 -1.50
N TYR A 97 20.81 1.16 -0.18
CA TYR A 97 21.20 2.17 0.79
C TYR A 97 22.70 2.51 0.76
N SER A 98 23.56 1.57 0.35
CA SER A 98 25.00 1.80 0.27
C SER A 98 25.41 2.76 -0.85
N GLN A 99 24.56 2.95 -1.86
CA GLN A 99 24.82 3.81 -3.01
C GLN A 99 23.58 4.70 -3.33
N PRO A 100 23.30 5.70 -2.50
CA PRO A 100 22.15 6.58 -2.71
C PRO A 100 22.25 7.32 -4.05
N GLY A 101 21.19 7.24 -4.84
CA GLY A 101 21.10 7.88 -6.16
C GLY A 101 21.57 7.01 -7.33
N ASP A 102 22.11 5.82 -7.08
CA ASP A 102 22.42 4.87 -8.16
C ASP A 102 21.19 4.00 -8.50
N ASN A 103 20.48 4.41 -9.53
CA ASN A 103 19.31 3.69 -10.02
C ASN A 103 19.65 2.35 -10.69
N SER A 104 20.92 2.10 -11.03
CA SER A 104 21.33 0.86 -11.71
C SER A 104 21.13 -0.35 -10.81
N ILE A 105 21.40 -0.21 -9.51
CA ILE A 105 21.17 -1.27 -8.51
C ILE A 105 19.70 -1.61 -8.40
N ILE A 106 18.83 -0.60 -8.38
CA ILE A 106 17.37 -0.82 -8.33
C ILE A 106 16.90 -1.56 -9.57
N GLN A 107 17.40 -1.17 -10.75
CA GLN A 107 17.08 -1.83 -12.01
C GLN A 107 17.58 -3.28 -12.04
N GLU A 108 18.81 -3.54 -11.59
CA GLU A 108 19.36 -4.90 -11.48
C GLU A 108 18.51 -5.78 -10.56
N LEU A 109 18.18 -5.29 -9.37
CA LEU A 109 17.38 -6.05 -8.41
C LEU A 109 15.96 -6.35 -8.92
N HIS A 110 15.34 -5.41 -9.61
CA HIS A 110 14.03 -5.60 -10.23
C HIS A 110 14.06 -6.43 -11.52
N ALA A 111 15.22 -6.61 -12.15
CA ALA A 111 15.37 -7.46 -13.33
C ALA A 111 15.38 -8.98 -12.97
N ALA A 112 15.59 -9.32 -11.71
CA ALA A 112 15.47 -10.71 -11.27
C ALA A 112 14.04 -11.23 -11.50
N PRO A 113 13.85 -12.48 -11.93
CA PRO A 113 12.52 -13.06 -12.11
C PRO A 113 11.76 -13.13 -10.78
N LEU A 114 10.44 -13.11 -10.85
CA LEU A 114 9.59 -13.42 -9.71
C LEU A 114 9.74 -14.90 -9.35
N ASP A 115 9.82 -15.18 -8.06
CA ASP A 115 9.79 -16.52 -7.49
C ASP A 115 8.41 -16.74 -6.84
N ASP A 116 7.54 -17.49 -7.54
CA ASP A 116 6.17 -17.74 -7.10
C ASP A 116 6.11 -18.46 -5.75
N ALA A 117 7.08 -19.32 -5.47
CA ALA A 117 7.13 -20.03 -4.20
C ALA A 117 7.47 -19.07 -3.06
N LEU A 118 8.43 -18.18 -3.26
CA LEU A 118 8.80 -17.16 -2.29
C LEU A 118 7.65 -16.17 -2.05
N LEU A 119 7.00 -15.72 -3.12
CA LEU A 119 5.85 -14.81 -3.01
C LEU A 119 4.70 -15.47 -2.26
N THR A 120 4.40 -16.75 -2.56
CA THR A 120 3.39 -17.54 -1.85
C THR A 120 3.72 -17.68 -0.37
N GLU A 121 4.98 -17.94 -0.03
CA GLU A 121 5.45 -18.01 1.37
C GLU A 121 5.16 -16.68 2.11
N ARG A 122 5.53 -15.54 1.50
CA ARG A 122 5.33 -14.21 2.09
C ARG A 122 3.85 -13.87 2.29
N ILE A 123 3.02 -14.16 1.29
CA ILE A 123 1.56 -13.94 1.38
C ILE A 123 0.96 -14.87 2.45
N SER A 124 1.40 -16.12 2.51
CA SER A 124 0.93 -17.07 3.53
C SER A 124 1.30 -16.64 4.94
N GLN A 125 2.49 -16.10 5.15
CA GLN A 125 2.90 -15.54 6.44
C GLN A 125 1.92 -14.48 6.94
N VAL A 126 1.48 -13.58 6.05
CA VAL A 126 0.49 -12.55 6.40
C VAL A 126 -0.89 -13.18 6.65
N ARG A 127 -1.36 -14.03 5.75
CA ARG A 127 -2.66 -14.71 5.86
C ARG A 127 -2.78 -15.51 7.16
N ASP A 128 -1.75 -16.27 7.49
CA ASP A 128 -1.76 -17.20 8.63
C ASP A 128 -1.69 -16.44 9.97
N SER A 129 -1.35 -15.14 9.96
CA SER A 129 -1.46 -14.25 11.12
C SER A 129 -2.90 -13.81 11.44
N GLY A 130 -3.85 -14.08 10.53
CA GLY A 130 -5.28 -13.75 10.68
C GLY A 130 -5.66 -12.33 10.28
N VAL A 131 -4.72 -11.50 9.77
CA VAL A 131 -5.03 -10.17 9.25
C VAL A 131 -5.51 -10.24 7.79
N THR A 132 -6.19 -9.19 7.34
CA THR A 132 -6.63 -9.08 5.94
C THR A 132 -5.42 -8.99 5.02
N VAL A 133 -5.38 -9.83 3.99
CA VAL A 133 -4.34 -9.82 2.96
C VAL A 133 -4.78 -8.96 1.80
N ALA A 134 -3.96 -7.97 1.44
CA ALA A 134 -4.13 -7.18 0.23
C ALA A 134 -2.82 -7.16 -0.57
N VAL A 135 -2.93 -7.28 -1.88
CA VAL A 135 -1.79 -7.37 -2.78
C VAL A 135 -1.96 -6.37 -3.93
N ARG A 136 -0.91 -5.61 -4.21
CA ARG A 136 -0.85 -4.72 -5.37
C ARG A 136 -0.19 -5.48 -6.53
N VAL A 137 -0.87 -5.50 -7.67
CA VAL A 137 -0.40 -6.06 -8.95
C VAL A 137 -0.63 -5.04 -10.05
N SER A 138 0.26 -4.97 -11.05
CA SER A 138 0.04 -4.13 -12.21
C SER A 138 -1.07 -4.73 -13.12
N PRO A 139 -1.78 -3.90 -13.89
CA PRO A 139 -2.81 -4.40 -14.81
C PRO A 139 -2.29 -5.40 -15.84
N GLN A 140 -1.01 -5.33 -16.19
CA GLN A 140 -0.38 -6.23 -17.14
C GLN A 140 -0.29 -7.66 -16.61
N ASN A 141 0.00 -7.80 -15.31
CA ASN A 141 0.25 -9.10 -14.67
C ASN A 141 -0.96 -9.62 -13.88
N ALA A 142 -2.01 -8.82 -13.72
CA ALA A 142 -3.17 -9.16 -12.90
C ALA A 142 -3.97 -10.40 -13.34
N ARG A 143 -3.71 -10.94 -14.54
CA ARG A 143 -4.36 -12.17 -15.03
C ARG A 143 -3.52 -13.42 -14.76
N GLU A 144 -2.23 -13.25 -14.55
CA GLU A 144 -1.27 -14.35 -14.41
C GLU A 144 -0.90 -14.61 -12.95
N MET A 145 -1.14 -13.61 -12.09
CA MET A 145 -0.93 -13.64 -10.64
C MET A 145 -2.27 -13.73 -9.89
#